data_7c0bccf7484ea4455b8802a031a7bbdd
#
_entry.id   7c0bccf7484ea4455b8802a031a7bbdd
#
_cell.length_a   1.000
_cell.length_b   1.000
_cell.length_c   1.000
_cell.angle_alpha   90.00
_cell.angle_beta   90.00
_cell.angle_gamma   90.00
#
_symmetry.space_group_name_H-M   'P 1'
#
loop_
_entity.id
_entity.type
_entity.pdbx_description
1 polymer ?
#
loop_
_entity_poly.entity_id
_entity_poly.type
_entity_poly.pdbx_seq_one_letter_code
_entity_poly.pdbx_strand_id
1 'polypeptide(L)'
;MKQLEDYFNFLTPNDIRLKNSRIGIETILYAYIYRARTAEEIVQTYPTLSLEQVYATILYYLQEKEKIVKYMADWLEHCLRSEREQDENPPDFVLKLRKLKAEQAAEKQATNEYPLSNR
;
A
#
# COMPACT_ATOMS: atom_id res chain seq x y z
N MET A 1 -13.05 -11.81 -25.76
CA MET A 1 -13.07 -10.59 -24.92
C MET A 1 -12.57 -10.91 -23.53
N LYS A 2 -11.67 -10.05 -23.02
CA LYS A 2 -11.10 -10.27 -21.70
C LYS A 2 -12.13 -9.96 -20.62
N GLN A 3 -12.28 -10.86 -19.66
CA GLN A 3 -13.16 -10.60 -18.53
C GLN A 3 -12.38 -9.92 -17.42
N LEU A 4 -13.11 -9.26 -16.50
CA LEU A 4 -12.46 -8.50 -15.44
C LEU A 4 -11.56 -9.38 -14.58
N GLU A 5 -12.00 -10.60 -14.29
CA GLU A 5 -11.21 -11.53 -13.47
C GLU A 5 -9.91 -11.94 -14.15
N ASP A 6 -9.81 -11.79 -15.47
CA ASP A 6 -8.59 -12.15 -16.20
C ASP A 6 -7.40 -11.25 -15.88
N TYR A 7 -7.65 -10.11 -15.25
CA TYR A 7 -6.58 -9.21 -14.83
C TYR A 7 -5.90 -9.65 -13.54
N PHE A 8 -6.46 -10.65 -12.84
CA PHE A 8 -6.01 -10.98 -11.49
C PHE A 8 -5.63 -12.43 -11.33
N ASN A 9 -4.72 -12.67 -10.36
CA ASN A 9 -4.43 -14.00 -9.85
C ASN A 9 -5.03 -14.08 -8.45
N PHE A 10 -6.00 -14.96 -8.28
CA PHE A 10 -6.67 -15.17 -6.99
C PHE A 10 -5.95 -16.29 -6.26
N LEU A 11 -4.90 -15.94 -5.52
CA LEU A 11 -4.07 -16.95 -4.82
C LEU A 11 -4.80 -17.50 -3.60
N THR A 12 -5.37 -16.62 -2.79
CA THR A 12 -6.26 -16.99 -1.69
C THR A 12 -7.33 -15.91 -1.60
N PRO A 13 -8.39 -16.13 -0.80
CA PRO A 13 -9.39 -15.06 -0.63
C PRO A 13 -8.81 -13.77 -0.07
N ASN A 14 -7.65 -13.84 0.58
CA ASN A 14 -7.01 -12.67 1.16
C ASN A 14 -5.75 -12.26 0.41
N ASP A 15 -5.48 -12.84 -0.76
CA ASP A 15 -4.29 -12.52 -1.54
C ASP A 15 -4.63 -12.55 -3.02
N ILE A 16 -5.04 -11.40 -3.52
CA ILE A 16 -5.39 -11.20 -4.92
C ILE A 16 -4.37 -10.23 -5.52
N ARG A 17 -3.70 -10.69 -6.58
CA ARG A 17 -2.64 -9.90 -7.21
C ARG A 17 -2.94 -9.63 -8.67
N LEU A 18 -2.32 -8.58 -9.20
CA LEU A 18 -2.39 -8.29 -10.63
C LEU A 18 -1.63 -9.36 -11.39
N LYS A 19 -2.16 -9.80 -12.51
CA LYS A 19 -1.55 -10.83 -13.32
C LYS A 19 -0.18 -10.39 -13.82
N ASN A 20 0.78 -11.31 -13.80
CA ASN A 20 2.16 -11.05 -14.19
C ASN A 20 2.86 -10.01 -13.31
N SER A 21 2.42 -9.91 -12.06
CA SER A 21 2.94 -8.93 -11.12
C SER A 21 2.91 -9.51 -9.71
N ARG A 22 3.75 -8.98 -8.85
CA ARG A 22 3.70 -9.31 -7.43
C ARG A 22 2.87 -8.30 -6.65
N ILE A 23 2.34 -7.30 -7.35
CA ILE A 23 1.57 -6.24 -6.71
C ILE A 23 0.15 -6.74 -6.46
N GLY A 24 -0.27 -6.67 -5.20
CA GLY A 24 -1.63 -7.02 -4.81
C GLY A 24 -2.59 -5.88 -5.05
N ILE A 25 -3.88 -6.21 -5.12
CA ILE A 25 -4.90 -5.18 -5.33
C ILE A 25 -4.94 -4.20 -4.16
N GLU A 26 -4.55 -4.63 -2.95
CA GLU A 26 -4.53 -3.75 -1.78
C GLU A 26 -3.59 -2.56 -1.98
N THR A 27 -2.48 -2.75 -2.69
CA THR A 27 -1.54 -1.67 -2.96
C THR A 27 -2.17 -0.57 -3.80
N ILE A 28 -2.87 -0.97 -4.86
CA ILE A 28 -3.54 -0.03 -5.76
C ILE A 28 -4.71 0.63 -5.04
N LEU A 29 -5.52 -0.17 -4.34
CA LEU A 29 -6.72 0.34 -3.70
C LEU A 29 -6.41 1.22 -2.50
N TYR A 30 -5.31 0.94 -1.80
CA TYR A 30 -4.88 1.83 -0.72
C TYR A 30 -4.58 3.23 -1.28
N ALA A 31 -3.85 3.30 -2.38
CA ALA A 31 -3.55 4.57 -3.02
C ALA A 31 -4.82 5.26 -3.52
N TYR A 32 -5.72 4.51 -4.12
CA TYR A 32 -6.94 5.07 -4.69
C TYR A 32 -7.93 5.53 -3.61
N ILE A 33 -8.20 4.68 -2.63
CA ILE A 33 -9.25 4.94 -1.63
C ILE A 33 -8.75 5.87 -0.52
N TYR A 34 -7.58 5.58 0.04
CA TYR A 34 -7.11 6.28 1.22
C TYR A 34 -6.21 7.47 0.92
N ARG A 35 -5.56 7.48 -0.25
CA ARG A 35 -4.68 8.57 -0.63
C ARG A 35 -5.22 9.41 -1.77
N ALA A 36 -6.39 9.08 -2.26
CA ALA A 36 -7.08 9.81 -3.34
C ALA A 36 -6.21 10.00 -4.58
N ARG A 37 -5.40 8.99 -4.91
CA ARG A 37 -4.57 9.04 -6.11
C ARG A 37 -5.38 8.65 -7.34
N THR A 38 -5.09 9.28 -8.46
CA THR A 38 -5.71 8.90 -9.71
C THR A 38 -5.04 7.66 -10.28
N ALA A 39 -5.70 7.00 -11.23
CA ALA A 39 -5.12 5.84 -11.88
C ALA A 39 -3.79 6.18 -12.54
N GLU A 40 -3.70 7.35 -13.16
CA GLU A 40 -2.49 7.83 -13.80
C GLU A 40 -1.35 8.01 -12.80
N GLU A 41 -1.64 8.56 -11.63
CA GLU A 41 -0.64 8.73 -10.58
C GLU A 41 -0.15 7.39 -10.05
N ILE A 42 -1.06 6.42 -9.93
CA ILE A 42 -0.72 5.08 -9.46
C ILE A 42 0.24 4.40 -10.45
N VAL A 43 -0.01 4.53 -11.75
CA VAL A 43 0.88 3.97 -12.76
C VAL A 43 2.25 4.63 -12.71
N GLN A 44 2.31 5.93 -12.42
CA GLN A 44 3.60 6.60 -12.27
C GLN A 44 4.39 6.05 -11.09
N THR A 45 3.71 5.67 -10.02
CA THR A 45 4.35 5.07 -8.85
C THR A 45 4.76 3.63 -9.12
N TYR A 46 3.96 2.89 -9.88
CA TYR A 46 4.20 1.47 -10.17
C TYR A 46 4.28 1.26 -11.68
N PRO A 47 5.40 1.65 -12.32
CA PRO A 47 5.47 1.66 -13.79
C PRO A 47 5.43 0.29 -14.45
N THR A 48 5.54 -0.78 -13.67
CA THR A 48 5.38 -2.12 -14.23
C THR A 48 3.92 -2.48 -14.51
N LEU A 49 2.98 -1.69 -13.97
CA LEU A 49 1.55 -1.89 -14.22
C LEU A 49 1.10 -1.02 -15.38
N SER A 50 0.10 -1.51 -16.10
CA SER A 50 -0.53 -0.72 -17.15
C SER A 50 -1.70 0.06 -16.57
N LEU A 51 -2.09 1.12 -17.25
CA LEU A 51 -3.26 1.89 -16.86
C LEU A 51 -4.51 1.03 -16.89
N GLU A 52 -4.59 0.12 -17.85
CA GLU A 52 -5.70 -0.83 -17.95
C GLU A 52 -5.83 -1.69 -16.70
N GLN A 53 -4.70 -2.20 -16.19
CA GLN A 53 -4.69 -3.01 -14.98
C GLN A 53 -5.17 -2.22 -13.76
N VAL A 54 -4.77 -0.96 -13.66
CA VAL A 54 -5.18 -0.13 -12.54
C VAL A 54 -6.68 0.17 -12.61
N TYR A 55 -7.19 0.52 -13.79
CA TYR A 55 -8.63 0.73 -13.95
C TYR A 55 -9.43 -0.55 -13.72
N ALA A 56 -8.90 -1.71 -14.14
CA ALA A 56 -9.57 -2.98 -13.88
C ALA A 56 -9.69 -3.24 -12.38
N THR A 57 -8.66 -2.91 -11.62
CA THR A 57 -8.67 -3.06 -10.16
C THR A 57 -9.72 -2.15 -9.53
N ILE A 58 -9.80 -0.91 -9.97
CA ILE A 58 -10.80 0.03 -9.46
C ILE A 58 -12.21 -0.45 -9.80
N LEU A 59 -12.41 -0.92 -11.02
CA LEU A 59 -13.70 -1.41 -11.43
C LEU A 59 -14.12 -2.64 -10.63
N TYR A 60 -13.18 -3.55 -10.38
CA TYR A 60 -13.44 -4.73 -9.57
C TYR A 60 -13.88 -4.32 -8.16
N TYR A 61 -13.21 -3.34 -7.57
CA TYR A 61 -13.61 -2.80 -6.27
C TYR A 61 -15.04 -2.26 -6.32
N LEU A 62 -15.38 -1.50 -7.36
CA LEU A 62 -16.72 -0.90 -7.47
C LEU A 62 -17.81 -1.95 -7.66
N GLN A 63 -17.51 -3.04 -8.37
CA GLN A 63 -18.46 -4.12 -8.59
C GLN A 63 -18.62 -5.03 -7.38
N GLU A 64 -17.54 -5.25 -6.63
CA GLU A 64 -17.52 -6.16 -5.49
C GLU A 64 -17.21 -5.41 -4.20
N LYS A 65 -17.91 -4.31 -4.00
CA LYS A 65 -17.56 -3.36 -2.96
C LYS A 65 -17.53 -3.96 -1.56
N GLU A 66 -18.57 -4.72 -1.19
CA GLU A 66 -18.60 -5.34 0.13
C GLU A 66 -17.45 -6.31 0.36
N LYS A 67 -17.19 -7.14 -0.64
CA LYS A 67 -16.12 -8.12 -0.58
C LYS A 67 -14.77 -7.44 -0.45
N ILE A 68 -14.55 -6.39 -1.22
CA ILE A 68 -13.27 -5.69 -1.25
C ILE A 68 -13.08 -4.81 0.00
N VAL A 69 -14.13 -4.23 0.53
CA VAL A 69 -14.04 -3.48 1.78
C VAL A 69 -13.56 -4.42 2.90
N LYS A 70 -14.11 -5.64 2.96
CA LYS A 70 -13.66 -6.62 3.94
C LYS A 70 -12.21 -7.03 3.68
N TYR A 71 -11.86 -7.25 2.41
CA TYR A 71 -10.49 -7.57 2.03
C TYR A 71 -9.51 -6.50 2.52
N MET A 72 -9.84 -5.24 2.31
CA MET A 72 -8.99 -4.13 2.71
C MET A 72 -8.91 -4.00 4.23
N ALA A 73 -10.01 -4.22 4.93
CA ALA A 73 -10.01 -4.18 6.38
C ALA A 73 -9.13 -5.27 6.97
N ASP A 74 -9.22 -6.48 6.44
CA ASP A 74 -8.40 -7.60 6.89
C ASP A 74 -6.91 -7.34 6.62
N TRP A 75 -6.62 -6.77 5.46
CA TRP A 75 -5.24 -6.43 5.09
C TRP A 75 -4.65 -5.37 6.02
N LEU A 76 -5.41 -4.31 6.30
CA LEU A 76 -4.97 -3.26 7.21
C LEU A 76 -4.74 -3.79 8.62
N GLU A 77 -5.65 -4.64 9.09
CA GLU A 77 -5.48 -5.26 10.40
C GLU A 77 -4.21 -6.11 10.46
N HIS A 78 -3.96 -6.86 9.40
CA HIS A 78 -2.74 -7.66 9.32
C HIS A 78 -1.49 -6.78 9.35
N CYS A 79 -1.49 -5.66 8.63
CA CYS A 79 -0.37 -4.73 8.64
C CYS A 79 -0.13 -4.12 10.02
N LEU A 80 -1.21 -3.74 10.71
CA LEU A 80 -1.10 -3.18 12.05
C LEU A 80 -0.59 -4.21 13.05
N ARG A 81 -1.04 -5.45 12.92
CA ARG A 81 -0.58 -6.54 13.78
C ARG A 81 0.92 -6.79 13.57
N SER A 82 1.36 -6.80 12.32
CA SER A 82 2.78 -6.99 12.01
C SER A 82 3.63 -5.88 12.60
N GLU A 83 3.17 -4.63 12.50
CA GLU A 83 3.87 -3.51 13.10
C GLU A 83 3.96 -3.67 14.61
N ARG A 84 2.88 -4.08 15.25
CA ARG A 84 2.85 -4.28 16.70
C ARG A 84 3.81 -5.37 17.14
N GLU A 85 3.86 -6.48 16.41
CA GLU A 85 4.79 -7.55 16.70
C GLU A 85 6.23 -7.09 16.55
N GLN A 86 6.53 -6.31 15.53
CA GLN A 86 7.86 -5.76 15.35
C GLN A 86 8.22 -4.78 16.47
N ASP A 87 7.25 -4.02 16.95
CA ASP A 87 7.47 -3.10 18.06
C ASP A 87 7.78 -3.81 19.36
N GLU A 88 7.17 -4.97 19.58
CA GLU A 88 7.40 -5.75 20.79
C GLU A 88 8.72 -6.55 20.74
N ASN A 89 9.01 -7.15 19.59
CA ASN A 89 10.21 -7.98 19.42
C ASN A 89 10.86 -7.68 18.06
N PRO A 90 11.40 -6.47 17.87
CA PRO A 90 11.93 -6.11 16.56
C PRO A 90 13.25 -6.84 16.28
N PRO A 91 13.45 -7.28 15.03
CA PRO A 91 14.76 -7.77 14.60
C PRO A 91 15.82 -6.67 14.69
N ASP A 92 17.09 -7.07 14.77
CA ASP A 92 18.20 -6.12 14.92
C ASP A 92 18.20 -5.04 13.84
N PHE A 93 17.94 -5.41 12.60
CA PHE A 93 17.97 -4.42 11.52
C PHE A 93 16.86 -3.38 11.66
N VAL A 94 15.72 -3.75 12.25
CA VAL A 94 14.63 -2.82 12.50
C VAL A 94 15.03 -1.81 13.58
N LEU A 95 15.70 -2.31 14.62
CA LEU A 95 16.21 -1.43 15.68
C LEU A 95 17.21 -0.42 15.11
N LYS A 96 18.09 -0.86 14.22
CA LYS A 96 19.04 0.03 13.57
C LYS A 96 18.36 1.10 12.74
N LEU A 97 17.33 0.70 11.98
CA LEU A 97 16.57 1.64 11.17
C LEU A 97 15.84 2.67 12.02
N ARG A 98 15.25 2.24 13.13
CA ARG A 98 14.58 3.15 14.04
C ARG A 98 15.54 4.16 14.63
N LYS A 99 16.73 3.71 15.00
CA LYS A 99 17.76 4.57 15.53
C LYS A 99 18.19 5.61 14.51
N LEU A 100 18.42 5.19 13.27
CA LEU A 100 18.78 6.10 12.20
C LEU A 100 17.70 7.15 11.94
N LYS A 101 16.45 6.73 11.95
CA LYS A 101 15.34 7.66 11.77
C LYS A 101 15.25 8.67 12.89
N ALA A 102 15.48 8.24 14.11
CA ALA A 102 15.46 9.12 15.26
C ALA A 102 16.59 10.15 15.19
N GLU A 103 17.77 9.71 14.77
CA GLU A 103 18.91 10.61 14.60
C GLU A 103 18.65 11.64 13.49
N GLN A 104 18.08 11.21 12.38
CA GLN A 104 17.71 12.11 11.29
C GLN A 104 16.67 13.12 11.71
N ALA A 105 15.69 12.70 12.48
CA ALA A 105 14.66 13.60 12.98
C ALA A 105 15.26 14.64 13.94
N ALA A 106 16.19 14.22 14.79
CA ALA A 106 16.87 15.13 15.69
C ALA A 106 17.71 16.15 14.93
N GLU A 107 18.42 15.72 13.88
CA GLU A 107 19.18 16.63 13.06
C GLU A 107 18.28 17.64 12.35
N LYS A 108 17.16 17.19 11.82
CA LYS A 108 16.22 18.09 11.17
C LYS A 108 15.67 19.12 12.14
N GLN A 109 15.34 18.71 13.35
CA GLN A 109 14.86 19.64 14.35
C GLN A 109 15.94 20.64 14.78
N ALA A 110 17.18 20.19 14.83
CA ALA A 110 18.27 21.05 15.19
C ALA A 110 18.59 22.08 14.09
N THR A 111 18.41 21.71 12.83
CA THR A 111 18.74 22.60 11.72
C THR A 111 17.56 23.42 11.25
N ASN A 112 16.34 22.96 11.46
CA ASN A 112 15.14 23.65 11.03
C ASN A 112 14.46 24.31 12.17
N GLU A 113 14.77 25.53 12.39
CA GLU A 113 14.11 26.23 13.43
C GLU A 113 12.76 26.69 13.07
N TYR A 114 12.36 26.61 11.84
CA TYR A 114 11.04 26.85 11.49
C TYR A 114 10.37 25.57 11.32
N PRO A 115 9.26 25.59 11.60
CA PRO A 115 8.57 24.36 11.45
C PRO A 115 8.28 24.14 10.01
N LEU A 116 8.40 24.47 9.58
CA LEU A 116 8.14 24.18 8.52
C LEU A 116 7.33 23.42 8.18
N SER A 117 7.24 23.87 8.44
CA SER A 117 6.78 23.45 8.24
C SER A 117 6.30 22.76 8.11
N ASN A 118 6.04 22.83 8.23
CA ASN A 118 5.75 22.31 8.26
C ASN A 118 5.22 21.67 8.12
N ARG A 119 5.07 21.70 7.93
CA ARG A 119 4.76 21.16 7.74
C ARG A 119 4.14 20.81 7.64
#